data_b0fe0cb84c4c2319320a256c460542c4
#
_entry.id   b0fe0cb84c4c2319320a256c460542c4
#
_cell.length_a   1.000
_cell.length_b   1.000
_cell.length_c   1.000
_cell.angle_alpha   90.00
_cell.angle_beta   90.00
_cell.angle_gamma   90.00
#
_symmetry.space_group_name_H-M   'P 1'
#
loop_
_entity.id
_entity.type
_entity.pdbx_description
1 polymer ?
#
loop_
_entity_poly.entity_id
_entity_poly.type
_entity_poly.pdbx_seq_one_letter_code
_entity_poly.pdbx_strand_id
1 'polypeptide(L)'
;MMFAFELQDRLAASNKKSVKVLVCHPGSAKTSLIETSGNLTTKIIFRSLCLTPMVQTAERGSWPSVMCATETNLDQRALYGPTGRMEWIGPIGKGKLEPYAYDKDVMSKLWLFSEQKTGLTWQI
;
A
#
# COMPACT_ATOMS: atom_id res chain seq x y z
N MET A 1 0.46 -1.65 5.77
CA MET A 1 -0.20 -0.40 6.17
C MET A 1 -0.01 -0.12 7.67
N MET A 2 -0.54 -0.91 8.60
CA MET A 2 -0.35 -0.72 10.06
C MET A 2 1.13 -0.60 10.46
N PHE A 3 2.01 -1.43 9.91
CA PHE A 3 3.46 -1.32 10.12
C PHE A 3 4.03 0.04 9.67
N ALA A 4 3.54 0.58 8.55
CA ALA A 4 3.96 1.89 8.05
C ALA A 4 3.49 3.03 8.96
N PHE A 5 2.29 2.92 9.53
CA PHE A 5 1.78 3.91 10.49
C PHE A 5 2.53 3.85 11.82
N GLU A 6 2.90 2.66 12.30
CA GLU A 6 3.76 2.52 13.48
C GLU A 6 5.14 3.12 13.24
N LEU A 7 5.73 2.85 12.06
CA LEU A 7 7.01 3.47 11.68
C LEU A 7 6.94 5.01 11.71
N GLN A 8 5.85 5.57 11.19
CA GLN A 8 5.64 7.01 11.22
C GLN A 8 5.56 7.56 12.65
N ASP A 9 4.84 6.89 13.55
CA ASP A 9 4.73 7.30 14.95
C ASP A 9 6.10 7.26 15.65
N ARG A 10 6.90 6.24 15.41
CA ARG A 10 8.27 6.12 15.94
C ARG A 10 9.20 7.19 15.41
N LEU A 11 9.17 7.48 14.10
CA LEU A 11 9.95 8.56 13.49
C LEU A 11 9.57 9.92 14.07
N ALA A 12 8.29 10.18 14.29
CA ALA A 12 7.82 11.40 14.92
C ALA A 12 8.29 11.52 16.37
N ALA A 13 8.26 10.43 17.14
CA ALA A 13 8.72 10.38 18.53
C ALA A 13 10.23 10.63 18.63
N SER A 14 11.03 10.16 17.67
CA SER A 14 12.49 10.37 17.61
C SER A 14 12.90 11.69 16.94
N ASN A 15 11.96 12.59 16.69
CA ASN A 15 12.17 13.90 16.07
C ASN A 15 12.76 13.85 14.63
N LYS A 16 12.66 12.70 13.95
CA LYS A 16 13.12 12.51 12.56
C LYS A 16 12.05 12.97 11.56
N LYS A 17 11.65 14.24 11.62
CA LYS A 17 10.57 14.83 10.82
C LYS A 17 10.85 14.95 9.32
N SER A 18 12.10 14.78 8.90
CA SER A 18 12.49 14.83 7.48
C SER A 18 12.09 13.58 6.69
N VAL A 19 11.81 12.47 7.39
CA VAL A 19 11.38 11.23 6.75
C VAL A 19 9.87 11.14 6.75
N LYS A 20 9.28 10.99 5.56
CA LYS A 20 7.83 10.77 5.38
C LYS A 20 7.55 9.30 5.06
N VAL A 21 6.54 8.74 5.68
CA VAL A 21 6.05 7.40 5.41
C VAL A 21 4.69 7.51 4.74
N LEU A 22 4.57 7.03 3.53
CA LEU A 22 3.35 7.06 2.74
C LEU A 22 2.98 5.64 2.32
N VAL A 23 1.69 5.36 2.24
CA VAL A 23 1.16 4.05 1.85
C VAL A 23 0.32 4.20 0.59
N CYS A 24 0.61 3.39 -0.39
CA CYS A 24 -0.15 3.36 -1.63
C CYS A 24 -0.36 1.94 -2.15
N HIS A 25 -1.32 1.78 -3.05
CA HIS A 25 -1.57 0.54 -3.76
C HIS A 25 -1.90 0.81 -5.24
N PRO A 26 -1.54 -0.10 -6.15
CA PRO A 26 -1.72 0.09 -7.60
C PRO A 26 -3.14 -0.16 -8.09
N GLY A 27 -4.06 -0.60 -7.25
CA GLY A 27 -5.33 -1.15 -7.70
C GLY A 27 -5.15 -2.45 -8.47
N SER A 28 -6.06 -2.73 -9.42
CA SER A 28 -5.97 -3.90 -10.29
C SER A 28 -5.25 -3.51 -11.59
N ALA A 29 -3.98 -3.86 -11.72
CA ALA A 29 -3.15 -3.52 -12.87
C ALA A 29 -2.60 -4.75 -13.60
N LYS A 30 -2.48 -4.67 -14.92
CA LYS A 30 -1.88 -5.71 -15.76
C LYS A 30 -0.37 -5.75 -15.52
N THR A 31 0.08 -6.74 -14.74
CA THR A 31 1.50 -6.98 -14.49
C THR A 31 1.84 -8.44 -14.72
N SER A 32 3.11 -8.75 -14.89
CA SER A 32 3.61 -10.14 -15.04
C SER A 32 3.54 -10.97 -13.75
N LEU A 33 3.19 -10.35 -12.61
CA LEU A 33 3.17 -11.01 -11.31
C LEU A 33 2.32 -12.31 -11.31
N ILE A 34 1.11 -12.25 -11.86
CA ILE A 34 0.21 -13.42 -11.92
C ILE A 34 0.69 -14.44 -12.97
N GLU A 35 1.33 -13.98 -14.03
CA GLU A 35 1.89 -14.87 -15.04
C GLU A 35 3.08 -15.68 -14.51
N THR A 36 3.88 -15.07 -13.63
CA THR A 36 5.06 -15.75 -13.03
C THR A 36 4.71 -16.57 -11.80
N SER A 37 3.79 -16.12 -10.94
CA SER A 37 3.54 -16.71 -9.63
C SER A 37 2.20 -17.46 -9.52
N GLY A 38 1.26 -17.23 -10.43
CA GLY A 38 -0.07 -17.83 -10.38
C GLY A 38 -0.10 -19.28 -10.90
N ASN A 39 -0.98 -20.10 -10.33
CA ASN A 39 -1.33 -21.38 -10.90
C ASN A 39 -2.18 -21.21 -12.19
N LEU A 40 -2.41 -22.30 -12.93
CA LEU A 40 -3.12 -22.27 -14.21
C LEU A 40 -4.52 -21.64 -14.09
N THR A 41 -5.26 -21.98 -13.04
CA THR A 41 -6.61 -21.45 -12.80
C THR A 41 -6.59 -19.94 -12.58
N THR A 42 -5.66 -19.46 -11.74
CA THR A 42 -5.47 -18.01 -11.47
C THR A 42 -5.09 -17.25 -12.74
N LYS A 43 -4.24 -17.83 -13.59
CA LYS A 43 -3.84 -17.24 -14.87
C LYS A 43 -5.02 -17.09 -15.82
N ILE A 44 -5.86 -18.13 -15.94
CA ILE A 44 -7.07 -18.09 -16.79
C ILE A 44 -8.05 -17.02 -16.30
N ILE A 45 -8.36 -17.00 -14.99
CA ILE A 45 -9.27 -16.02 -14.39
C ILE A 45 -8.75 -14.61 -14.62
N PHE A 46 -7.48 -14.35 -14.33
CA PHE A 46 -6.88 -13.02 -14.50
C PHE A 46 -6.85 -12.58 -15.97
N ARG A 47 -6.56 -13.50 -16.89
CA ARG A 47 -6.56 -13.23 -18.32
C ARG A 47 -7.95 -12.85 -18.83
N SER A 48 -8.98 -13.52 -18.33
CA SER A 48 -10.39 -13.16 -18.60
C SER A 48 -10.75 -11.79 -18.00
N LEU A 49 -10.29 -11.49 -16.78
CA LEU A 49 -10.50 -10.21 -16.12
C LEU A 49 -9.81 -9.05 -16.88
N CYS A 50 -8.65 -9.31 -17.48
CA CYS A 50 -7.91 -8.33 -18.31
C CYS A 50 -8.64 -7.91 -19.60
N LEU A 51 -9.66 -8.65 -20.02
CA LEU A 51 -10.54 -8.27 -21.13
C LEU A 51 -11.67 -7.32 -20.71
N THR A 52 -11.83 -7.11 -19.41
CA THR A 52 -12.84 -6.21 -18.85
C THR A 52 -12.22 -4.84 -18.52
N PRO A 53 -13.02 -3.77 -18.42
CA PRO A 53 -12.54 -2.47 -17.98
C PRO A 53 -12.20 -2.40 -16.48
N MET A 54 -12.11 -3.53 -15.79
CA MET A 54 -11.80 -3.61 -14.35
C MET A 54 -10.31 -3.74 -14.06
N VAL A 55 -9.47 -3.82 -15.08
CA VAL A 55 -8.02 -3.91 -14.93
C VAL A 55 -7.38 -2.78 -15.72
N GLN A 56 -6.59 -1.98 -15.06
CA GLN A 56 -5.87 -0.86 -15.69
C GLN A 56 -4.49 -1.27 -16.22
N THR A 57 -3.86 -0.39 -16.97
CA THR A 57 -2.49 -0.60 -17.46
C THR A 57 -1.48 -0.59 -16.32
N ALA A 58 -0.32 -1.21 -16.51
CA ALA A 58 0.78 -1.15 -15.54
C ALA A 58 1.24 0.29 -15.28
N GLU A 59 1.24 1.14 -16.31
CA GLU A 59 1.52 2.57 -16.19
C GLU A 59 0.58 3.25 -15.19
N ARG A 60 -0.74 3.10 -15.34
CA ARG A 60 -1.71 3.64 -14.39
C ARG A 60 -1.55 3.05 -13.00
N GLY A 61 -1.16 1.79 -12.90
CA GLY A 61 -0.86 1.12 -11.63
C GLY A 61 0.34 1.72 -10.92
N SER A 62 1.29 2.35 -11.61
CA SER A 62 2.43 3.03 -10.99
C SER A 62 2.13 4.44 -10.47
N TRP A 63 1.07 5.09 -10.96
CA TRP A 63 0.75 6.48 -10.62
C TRP A 63 0.62 6.77 -9.11
N PRO A 64 0.01 5.90 -8.27
CA PRO A 64 -0.03 6.15 -6.83
C PRO A 64 1.37 6.24 -6.21
N SER A 65 2.30 5.41 -6.66
CA SER A 65 3.69 5.44 -6.18
C SER A 65 4.41 6.70 -6.63
N VAL A 66 4.22 7.11 -7.88
CA VAL A 66 4.77 8.37 -8.42
C VAL A 66 4.21 9.56 -7.63
N MET A 67 2.89 9.61 -7.41
CA MET A 67 2.26 10.66 -6.61
C MET A 67 2.85 10.72 -5.20
N CYS A 68 2.99 9.58 -4.52
CA CYS A 68 3.59 9.52 -3.18
C CYS A 68 5.06 9.99 -3.16
N ALA A 69 5.80 9.83 -4.26
CA ALA A 69 7.19 10.25 -4.37
C ALA A 69 7.37 11.73 -4.73
N THR A 70 6.40 12.35 -5.39
CA THR A 70 6.54 13.69 -5.97
C THR A 70 5.71 14.76 -5.27
N GLU A 71 4.57 14.40 -4.67
CA GLU A 71 3.69 15.34 -4.00
C GLU A 71 4.15 15.65 -2.58
N THR A 72 4.16 16.94 -2.23
CA THR A 72 4.70 17.40 -0.94
C THR A 72 3.67 17.41 0.20
N ASN A 73 2.38 17.58 -0.13
CA ASN A 73 1.30 17.82 0.84
C ASN A 73 0.39 16.61 1.04
N LEU A 74 0.95 15.42 1.05
CA LEU A 74 0.19 14.19 1.28
C LEU A 74 0.02 13.91 2.77
N ASP A 75 -1.16 13.39 3.10
CA ASP A 75 -1.47 12.92 4.44
C ASP A 75 -0.81 11.56 4.68
N GLN A 76 0.07 11.48 5.68
CA GLN A 76 0.79 10.26 6.00
C GLN A 76 -0.08 9.19 6.68
N ARG A 77 -1.31 9.56 7.10
CA ARG A 77 -2.29 8.64 7.69
C ARG A 77 -3.34 8.16 6.68
N ALA A 78 -3.06 8.31 5.39
CA ALA A 78 -3.94 7.87 4.33
C ALA A 78 -3.34 6.71 3.52
N LEU A 79 -4.22 5.95 2.88
CA LEU A 79 -3.88 5.02 1.83
C LEU A 79 -4.16 5.69 0.49
N TYR A 80 -3.19 5.74 -0.41
CA TYR A 80 -3.36 6.32 -1.74
C TYR A 80 -3.49 5.24 -2.80
N GLY A 81 -4.46 5.39 -3.68
CA GLY A 81 -4.72 4.44 -4.76
C GLY A 81 -5.85 4.90 -5.66
N PRO A 82 -6.31 4.06 -6.58
CA PRO A 82 -7.50 4.33 -7.37
C PRO A 82 -8.73 4.46 -6.47
N THR A 83 -9.55 5.49 -6.69
CA THR A 83 -10.75 5.77 -5.88
C THR A 83 -12.04 5.38 -6.59
N GLY A 84 -11.96 4.84 -7.79
CA GLY A 84 -13.11 4.39 -8.54
C GLY A 84 -13.60 3.02 -8.12
N ARG A 85 -14.23 2.30 -9.04
CA ARG A 85 -14.94 1.06 -8.76
C ARG A 85 -14.11 0.06 -7.94
N MET A 86 -14.56 -0.22 -6.71
CA MET A 86 -13.94 -1.14 -5.74
C MET A 86 -12.48 -0.80 -5.38
N GLU A 87 -12.04 0.43 -5.62
CA GLU A 87 -10.64 0.86 -5.49
C GLU A 87 -9.68 0.08 -6.42
N TRP A 88 -10.20 -0.53 -7.48
CA TRP A 88 -9.39 -1.27 -8.45
C TRP A 88 -8.89 -0.40 -9.58
N ILE A 89 -9.71 0.57 -10.00
CA ILE A 89 -9.45 1.46 -11.13
C ILE A 89 -9.96 2.87 -10.82
N GLY A 90 -9.55 3.85 -11.60
CA GLY A 90 -10.07 5.22 -11.53
C GLY A 90 -9.00 6.27 -11.20
N PRO A 91 -9.43 7.49 -10.88
CA PRO A 91 -8.51 8.56 -10.48
C PRO A 91 -7.80 8.22 -9.17
N ILE A 92 -6.59 8.75 -9.00
CA ILE A 92 -5.81 8.54 -7.78
C ILE A 92 -6.28 9.51 -6.70
N GLY A 93 -6.41 8.99 -5.49
CA GLY A 93 -6.81 9.78 -4.33
C GLY A 93 -6.68 9.00 -3.03
N LYS A 94 -7.30 9.50 -1.97
CA LYS A 94 -7.35 8.81 -0.68
C LYS A 94 -8.36 7.67 -0.75
N GLY A 95 -7.90 6.45 -0.52
CA GLY A 95 -8.72 5.26 -0.37
C GLY A 95 -9.41 5.19 0.99
N LYS A 96 -10.31 4.23 1.14
CA LYS A 96 -11.01 3.98 2.40
C LYS A 96 -10.14 3.14 3.32
N LEU A 97 -10.09 3.52 4.58
CA LEU A 97 -9.43 2.76 5.63
C LEU A 97 -10.43 2.37 6.69
N GLU A 98 -10.38 1.11 7.08
CA GLU A 98 -11.17 0.61 8.20
C GLU A 98 -10.60 1.14 9.53
N PRO A 99 -11.45 1.41 10.55
CA PRO A 99 -11.01 1.96 11.84
C PRO A 99 -9.89 1.16 12.51
N TYR A 100 -9.89 -0.17 12.38
CA TYR A 100 -8.84 -1.02 12.95
C TYR A 100 -7.45 -0.76 12.37
N ALA A 101 -7.34 -0.13 11.20
CA ALA A 101 -6.06 0.23 10.61
C ALA A 101 -5.27 1.25 11.44
N TYR A 102 -5.96 1.96 12.34
CA TYR A 102 -5.41 2.97 13.23
C TYR A 102 -5.27 2.48 14.69
N ASP A 103 -5.52 1.20 14.96
CA ASP A 103 -5.40 0.60 16.28
C ASP A 103 -3.92 0.55 16.71
N LYS A 104 -3.56 1.45 17.62
CA LYS A 104 -2.18 1.63 18.08
C LYS A 104 -1.63 0.40 18.80
N ASP A 105 -2.47 -0.31 19.54
CA ASP A 105 -2.04 -1.49 20.27
C ASP A 105 -1.69 -2.63 19.31
N VAL A 106 -2.50 -2.78 18.27
CA VAL A 106 -2.23 -3.78 17.22
C VAL A 106 -1.02 -3.40 16.38
N MET A 107 -0.86 -2.11 16.05
CA MET A 107 0.32 -1.62 15.31
C MET A 107 1.62 -1.87 16.09
N SER A 108 1.63 -1.55 17.38
CA SER A 108 2.79 -1.76 18.25
C SER A 108 3.11 -3.26 18.44
N LYS A 109 2.10 -4.10 18.65
CA LYS A 109 2.27 -5.56 18.72
C LYS A 109 2.83 -6.14 17.42
N LEU A 110 2.34 -5.68 16.27
CA LEU A 110 2.84 -6.10 14.95
C LEU A 110 4.32 -5.73 14.79
N TRP A 111 4.73 -4.53 15.23
CA TRP A 111 6.11 -4.10 15.21
C TRP A 111 7.01 -5.01 16.04
N LEU A 112 6.67 -5.20 17.32
CA LEU A 112 7.43 -6.06 18.24
C LEU A 112 7.53 -7.50 17.75
N PHE A 113 6.43 -8.04 17.22
CA PHE A 113 6.43 -9.37 16.63
C PHE A 113 7.37 -9.45 15.41
N SER A 114 7.40 -8.40 14.58
CA SER A 114 8.30 -8.36 13.43
C SER A 114 9.77 -8.33 13.84
N GLU A 115 10.13 -7.52 14.84
CA GLU A 115 11.47 -7.49 15.42
C GLU A 115 11.88 -8.87 15.99
N GLN A 116 10.99 -9.51 16.75
CA GLN A 116 11.22 -10.85 17.30
C GLN A 116 11.46 -11.89 16.19
N LYS A 117 10.67 -11.85 15.11
CA LYS A 117 10.77 -12.83 14.02
C LYS A 117 11.98 -12.63 13.13
N THR A 118 12.41 -11.39 12.95
CA THR A 118 13.59 -11.08 12.13
C THR A 118 14.90 -11.10 12.91
N GLY A 119 14.84 -11.04 14.23
CA GLY A 119 16.03 -10.86 15.10
C GLY A 119 16.65 -9.48 14.97
N LEU A 120 15.98 -8.53 14.34
CA LEU A 120 16.45 -7.17 14.13
C LEU A 120 15.66 -6.20 15.01
N THR A 121 16.36 -5.44 15.84
CA THR A 121 15.77 -4.32 16.60
C THR A 121 16.07 -3.03 15.85
N TRP A 122 15.04 -2.32 15.47
CA TRP A 122 15.22 -1.06 14.75
C TRP A 122 15.31 0.11 15.73
N GLN A 123 16.51 0.66 15.87
CA GLN A 123 16.76 1.89 16.65
C GLN A 123 16.44 3.11 15.78
N ILE A 124 15.29 3.72 16.03
CA ILE A 124 14.82 4.92 15.33
C ILE A 124 15.07 6.14 16.20
#